data_bd959e59844f9442197f581f5903ba2d
#
_entry.id   bd959e59844f9442197f581f5903ba2d
#
_cell.length_a   1.000
_cell.length_b   1.000
_cell.length_c   1.000
_cell.angle_alpha   90.00
_cell.angle_beta   90.00
_cell.angle_gamma   90.00
#
_symmetry.space_group_name_H-M   'P 1'
#
loop_
_entity.id
_entity.type
_entity.pdbx_description
1 polymer ?
#
loop_
_entity_poly.entity_id
_entity_poly.type
_entity_poly.pdbx_seq_one_letter_code
_entity_poly.pdbx_strand_id
1 'polypeptide(L)'
;MVQLSEQQDALNVRHVYKRFNIQRPPIWKRLWGRKGGNSQATNGETVTSNGDKPDTVKREVVAVDDVTLDVHRGEIYGILGPNGSGKSTFVRLLSTLLIADEGEVQVFGLDVQQHEMAVKRLINRVSVDAAFFKKLSPLENLLYGARLYGMPGSEARGKAIDILKRLGLEERSFTQPMEEMSRGMQQKVAIARAFLTQPILLLLDEPTTGLDPRSKREVQEFVLELRDVHDATILITTHDMGEADTICDRIAILDDGRIVAEDTPAGLKTLIRRNGHEPTLEDVFMELTGKRLVNKEEVEPVLE
;
A
#
# COMPACT_ATOMS: atom_id res chain seq x y z
N MET A 1 -1.66 28.06 -8.21
CA MET A 1 -1.72 26.83 -9.02
C MET A 1 -0.33 26.54 -9.51
N VAL A 2 0.20 25.36 -9.22
CA VAL A 2 1.48 24.90 -9.80
C VAL A 2 1.17 24.58 -11.26
N GLN A 3 1.81 25.26 -12.22
CA GLN A 3 1.72 24.90 -13.63
C GLN A 3 2.55 23.61 -13.81
N LEU A 4 1.86 22.48 -13.90
CA LEU A 4 2.46 21.19 -14.19
C LEU A 4 2.71 21.15 -15.71
N SER A 5 3.97 20.94 -16.14
CA SER A 5 4.29 20.78 -17.56
C SER A 5 3.73 19.44 -18.06
N GLU A 6 3.17 19.40 -19.27
CA GLU A 6 2.58 18.17 -19.84
C GLU A 6 3.61 17.03 -20.07
N GLN A 7 4.89 17.37 -20.13
CA GLN A 7 5.99 16.42 -20.38
C GLN A 7 6.66 15.85 -19.11
N GLN A 8 6.12 16.16 -17.92
CA GLN A 8 6.76 15.76 -16.68
C GLN A 8 6.15 14.46 -16.15
N ASP A 9 7.01 13.51 -15.74
CA ASP A 9 6.57 12.28 -15.08
C ASP A 9 5.75 12.58 -13.81
N ALA A 10 4.81 11.71 -13.50
CA ALA A 10 4.02 11.79 -12.29
C ALA A 10 4.85 11.49 -11.04
N LEU A 11 5.74 10.51 -11.15
CA LEU A 11 6.72 10.16 -10.13
C LEU A 11 8.11 10.05 -10.75
N ASN A 12 9.10 10.56 -10.04
CA ASN A 12 10.50 10.37 -10.33
C ASN A 12 11.20 9.99 -9.02
N VAL A 13 11.76 8.79 -8.99
CA VAL A 13 12.41 8.22 -7.80
C VAL A 13 13.83 7.85 -8.16
N ARG A 14 14.81 8.30 -7.38
CA ARG A 14 16.23 8.11 -7.66
C ARG A 14 16.98 7.64 -6.42
N HIS A 15 17.55 6.43 -6.51
CA HIS A 15 18.44 5.85 -5.51
C HIS A 15 17.90 5.92 -4.07
N VAL A 16 16.62 5.55 -3.89
CA VAL A 16 15.92 5.67 -2.61
C VAL A 16 16.21 4.49 -1.70
N TYR A 17 16.58 4.82 -0.46
CA TYR A 17 16.84 3.85 0.61
C TYR A 17 15.96 4.11 1.82
N LYS A 18 15.54 3.02 2.49
CA LYS A 18 14.87 3.08 3.79
C LYS A 18 15.23 1.90 4.67
N ARG A 19 15.79 2.21 5.85
CA ARG A 19 16.25 1.25 6.84
C ARG A 19 15.50 1.44 8.15
N PHE A 20 15.25 0.36 8.86
CA PHE A 20 14.62 0.37 10.18
C PHE A 20 15.49 -0.35 11.19
N ASN A 21 15.78 0.31 12.32
CA ASN A 21 16.47 -0.29 13.44
C ASN A 21 15.47 -0.97 14.38
N ILE A 22 15.41 -2.29 14.37
CA ILE A 22 14.53 -3.07 15.23
C ILE A 22 15.29 -3.45 16.51
N GLN A 23 14.93 -2.85 17.65
CA GLN A 23 15.38 -3.28 18.96
C GLN A 23 14.47 -4.42 19.44
N ARG A 24 14.97 -5.66 19.44
CA ARG A 24 14.25 -6.78 20.06
C ARG A 24 14.63 -6.86 21.55
N PRO A 25 13.65 -6.95 22.47
CA PRO A 25 13.97 -7.27 23.85
C PRO A 25 14.64 -8.64 23.90
N PRO A 26 15.65 -8.83 24.76
CA PRO A 26 16.38 -10.10 24.87
C PRO A 26 15.43 -11.26 25.15
N ILE A 27 15.73 -12.43 24.56
CA ILE A 27 14.85 -13.62 24.50
C ILE A 27 14.38 -14.08 25.90
N TRP A 28 15.18 -13.88 26.95
CA TRP A 28 14.82 -14.23 28.32
C TRP A 28 13.61 -13.45 28.86
N LYS A 29 13.36 -12.20 28.45
CA LYS A 29 12.13 -11.46 28.81
C LYS A 29 10.86 -12.07 28.20
N ARG A 30 10.94 -12.79 27.08
CA ARG A 30 9.82 -13.52 26.48
C ARG A 30 9.50 -14.82 27.20
N LEU A 31 10.49 -15.46 27.83
CA LEU A 31 10.33 -16.73 28.56
C LEU A 31 9.82 -16.52 29.99
N TRP A 32 10.13 -15.38 30.61
CA TRP A 32 9.75 -15.11 32.03
C TRP A 32 8.49 -14.27 32.20
N GLY A 33 7.95 -13.67 31.13
CA GLY A 33 6.72 -12.86 31.17
C GLY A 33 5.41 -13.66 31.31
N ARG A 34 5.46 -14.97 31.50
CA ARG A 34 4.27 -15.87 31.53
C ARG A 34 4.01 -16.55 32.86
N LYS A 35 4.45 -15.97 33.98
CA LYS A 35 4.00 -16.40 35.32
C LYS A 35 3.51 -15.18 36.09
N GLY A 36 2.21 -14.93 35.99
CA GLY A 36 1.49 -14.18 36.99
C GLY A 36 1.37 -15.01 38.26
N GLY A 37 1.61 -14.38 39.41
CA GLY A 37 1.43 -14.99 40.71
C GLY A 37 1.92 -14.04 41.77
N ASN A 38 0.95 -13.46 42.53
CA ASN A 38 1.09 -12.74 43.76
C ASN A 38 2.20 -13.31 44.65
N SER A 39 3.09 -12.49 45.15
CA SER A 39 3.65 -12.69 46.52
C SER A 39 4.29 -11.41 47.02
N GLN A 40 3.99 -11.16 48.28
CA GLN A 40 4.24 -10.04 49.15
C GLN A 40 5.71 -9.66 49.31
N ALA A 41 5.91 -8.38 49.59
CA ALA A 41 7.16 -7.76 49.98
C ALA A 41 7.72 -8.35 51.29
N THR A 42 9.02 -8.63 51.33
CA THR A 42 9.85 -8.60 52.54
C THR A 42 11.16 -7.90 52.22
N ASN A 43 11.53 -7.06 53.18
CA ASN A 43 12.71 -6.18 53.20
C ASN A 43 14.03 -6.94 53.16
N GLY A 44 15.04 -6.29 52.57
CA GLY A 44 16.42 -6.42 53.05
C GLY A 44 17.44 -6.77 51.95
N GLU A 45 18.43 -5.89 51.89
CA GLU A 45 19.80 -6.04 51.37
C GLU A 45 20.10 -5.51 49.96
N THR A 46 20.76 -4.37 49.98
CA THR A 46 21.51 -3.74 48.93
C THR A 46 22.69 -4.61 48.50
N VAL A 47 22.62 -5.15 47.30
CA VAL A 47 23.81 -5.67 46.58
C VAL A 47 24.02 -4.81 45.35
N THR A 48 25.06 -3.97 45.41
CA THR A 48 25.60 -3.26 44.26
C THR A 48 26.29 -4.28 43.36
N SER A 49 25.63 -4.70 42.29
CA SER A 49 26.30 -5.39 41.17
C SER A 49 26.34 -4.45 39.98
N ASN A 50 27.55 -4.09 39.55
CA ASN A 50 27.81 -3.52 38.23
C ASN A 50 27.28 -4.51 37.17
N GLY A 51 26.05 -4.30 36.75
CA GLY A 51 25.43 -5.11 35.71
C GLY A 51 25.67 -4.47 34.34
N ASP A 52 26.54 -5.07 33.56
CA ASP A 52 26.57 -4.86 32.11
C ASP A 52 25.16 -4.90 31.58
N LYS A 53 24.73 -3.83 30.91
CA LYS A 53 23.45 -3.82 30.19
C LYS A 53 23.55 -4.90 29.11
N PRO A 54 22.64 -5.88 29.06
CA PRO A 54 22.70 -6.89 28.02
C PRO A 54 22.57 -6.22 26.67
N ASP A 55 23.53 -6.47 25.79
CA ASP A 55 23.56 -5.98 24.42
C ASP A 55 22.24 -6.30 23.74
N THR A 56 21.43 -5.27 23.50
CA THR A 56 20.27 -5.35 22.63
C THR A 56 20.81 -5.53 21.22
N VAL A 57 20.66 -6.71 20.65
CA VAL A 57 21.03 -6.97 19.27
C VAL A 57 20.18 -6.05 18.39
N LYS A 58 20.80 -4.97 17.95
CA LYS A 58 20.20 -4.06 16.95
C LYS A 58 20.21 -4.82 15.62
N ARG A 59 19.05 -5.20 15.13
CA ARG A 59 18.90 -5.74 13.79
C ARG A 59 18.43 -4.62 12.90
N GLU A 60 19.23 -4.24 11.93
CA GLU A 60 18.83 -3.36 10.84
C GLU A 60 18.02 -4.16 9.81
N VAL A 61 16.90 -3.63 9.38
CA VAL A 61 16.07 -4.16 8.30
C VAL A 61 16.04 -3.12 7.21
N VAL A 62 16.60 -3.47 6.06
CA VAL A 62 16.51 -2.65 4.84
C VAL A 62 15.17 -2.95 4.19
N ALA A 63 14.28 -1.97 4.16
CA ALA A 63 12.94 -2.13 3.61
C ALA A 63 12.82 -1.61 2.17
N VAL A 64 13.66 -0.64 1.80
CA VAL A 64 13.83 -0.14 0.43
C VAL A 64 15.33 0.03 0.22
N ASP A 65 15.85 -0.54 -0.86
CA ASP A 65 17.28 -0.68 -1.13
C ASP A 65 17.57 -0.31 -2.59
N ASP A 66 18.06 0.92 -2.81
CA ASP A 66 18.42 1.47 -4.11
C ASP A 66 17.29 1.45 -5.15
N VAL A 67 16.09 1.88 -4.76
CA VAL A 67 14.97 1.92 -5.68
C VAL A 67 15.06 3.16 -6.58
N THR A 68 15.04 2.91 -7.89
CA THR A 68 14.99 3.93 -8.94
C THR A 68 13.90 3.55 -9.93
N LEU A 69 12.93 4.45 -10.19
CA LEU A 69 11.85 4.27 -11.17
C LEU A 69 11.24 5.61 -11.59
N ASP A 70 10.54 5.57 -12.71
CA ASP A 70 9.71 6.67 -13.21
C ASP A 70 8.30 6.17 -13.49
N VAL A 71 7.29 6.97 -13.11
CA VAL A 71 5.88 6.72 -13.45
C VAL A 71 5.38 7.84 -14.35
N HIS A 72 4.85 7.48 -15.51
CA HIS A 72 4.31 8.44 -16.46
C HIS A 72 2.92 8.90 -16.06
N ARG A 73 2.49 10.04 -16.59
CA ARG A 73 1.14 10.53 -16.36
C ARG A 73 0.11 9.65 -17.05
N GLY A 74 -1.03 9.45 -16.40
CA GLY A 74 -2.15 8.69 -16.96
C GLY A 74 -1.89 7.19 -17.10
N GLU A 75 -0.79 6.64 -16.51
CA GLU A 75 -0.58 5.19 -16.50
C GLU A 75 -1.00 4.56 -15.17
N ILE A 76 -1.31 3.28 -15.22
CA ILE A 76 -1.40 2.40 -14.04
C ILE A 76 -0.08 1.67 -13.90
N TYR A 77 0.71 2.08 -12.90
CA TYR A 77 2.01 1.49 -12.61
C TYR A 77 1.91 0.51 -11.44
N GLY A 78 2.25 -0.76 -11.70
CA GLY A 78 2.21 -1.83 -10.71
C GLY A 78 3.53 -2.03 -9.98
N ILE A 79 3.49 -2.17 -8.65
CA ILE A 79 4.61 -2.70 -7.88
C ILE A 79 4.21 -4.08 -7.37
N LEU A 80 4.76 -5.10 -8.03
CA LEU A 80 4.48 -6.50 -7.78
C LEU A 80 5.56 -7.10 -6.86
N GLY A 81 5.16 -7.87 -5.85
CA GLY A 81 6.12 -8.52 -4.97
C GLY A 81 5.49 -9.19 -3.77
N PRO A 82 6.23 -10.08 -3.06
CA PRO A 82 5.72 -10.81 -1.91
C PRO A 82 5.44 -9.91 -0.71
N ASN A 83 4.73 -10.46 0.27
CA ASN A 83 4.55 -9.79 1.55
C ASN A 83 5.91 -9.59 2.24
N GLY A 84 6.19 -8.35 2.66
CA GLY A 84 7.46 -7.98 3.28
C GLY A 84 8.55 -7.52 2.30
N SER A 85 8.30 -7.48 0.98
CA SER A 85 9.28 -6.98 0.00
C SER A 85 9.55 -5.47 0.04
N GLY A 86 8.81 -4.69 0.86
CA GLY A 86 9.00 -3.25 0.98
C GLY A 86 7.92 -2.38 0.34
N LYS A 87 6.93 -2.95 -0.39
CA LYS A 87 5.88 -2.23 -1.12
C LYS A 87 5.19 -1.13 -0.30
N SER A 88 4.60 -1.50 0.84
CA SER A 88 3.90 -0.53 1.70
C SER A 88 4.84 0.52 2.31
N THR A 89 6.12 0.19 2.54
CA THR A 89 7.13 1.17 2.97
C THR A 89 7.39 2.17 1.85
N PHE A 90 7.55 1.68 0.63
CA PHE A 90 7.76 2.51 -0.54
C PHE A 90 6.58 3.46 -0.78
N VAL A 91 5.33 2.96 -0.75
CA VAL A 91 4.13 3.81 -0.85
C VAL A 91 4.07 4.89 0.25
N ARG A 92 4.54 4.59 1.46
CA ARG A 92 4.61 5.59 2.54
C ARG A 92 5.67 6.68 2.28
N LEU A 93 6.77 6.36 1.62
CA LEU A 93 7.77 7.35 1.19
C LEU A 93 7.16 8.29 0.14
N LEU A 94 6.50 7.74 -0.88
CA LEU A 94 5.83 8.52 -1.93
C LEU A 94 4.73 9.43 -1.37
N SER A 95 4.02 8.96 -0.34
CA SER A 95 2.90 9.68 0.27
C SER A 95 3.31 10.62 1.41
N THR A 96 4.59 10.95 1.55
CA THR A 96 5.15 11.85 2.59
C THR A 96 4.94 11.36 4.03
N LEU A 97 4.58 10.09 4.24
CA LEU A 97 4.38 9.52 5.57
C LEU A 97 5.66 8.96 6.20
N LEU A 98 6.68 8.76 5.37
CA LEU A 98 8.02 8.39 5.77
C LEU A 98 9.02 9.26 5.02
N ILE A 99 10.16 9.51 5.65
CA ILE A 99 11.30 10.20 5.04
C ILE A 99 12.29 9.13 4.58
N ALA A 100 12.77 9.24 3.34
CA ALA A 100 13.86 8.39 2.85
C ALA A 100 15.16 8.68 3.63
N ASP A 101 15.97 7.64 3.83
CA ASP A 101 17.29 7.83 4.48
C ASP A 101 18.30 8.37 3.49
N GLU A 102 18.17 8.00 2.21
CA GLU A 102 19.00 8.47 1.09
C GLU A 102 18.14 8.51 -0.19
N GLY A 103 18.58 9.26 -1.20
CA GLY A 103 17.94 9.39 -2.49
C GLY A 103 16.89 10.49 -2.55
N GLU A 104 16.22 10.58 -3.70
CA GLU A 104 15.24 11.64 -3.99
C GLU A 104 13.91 11.05 -4.47
N VAL A 105 12.81 11.66 -4.04
CA VAL A 105 11.45 11.35 -4.49
C VAL A 105 10.79 12.65 -4.92
N GLN A 106 10.34 12.69 -6.18
CA GLN A 106 9.60 13.83 -6.72
C GLN A 106 8.22 13.36 -7.22
N VAL A 107 7.21 14.17 -6.91
CA VAL A 107 5.82 14.00 -7.38
C VAL A 107 5.49 15.20 -8.24
N PHE A 108 5.26 15.00 -9.53
CA PHE A 108 5.09 16.07 -10.52
C PHE A 108 6.20 17.15 -10.41
N GLY A 109 7.47 16.71 -10.22
CA GLY A 109 8.64 17.58 -10.06
C GLY A 109 8.74 18.31 -8.72
N LEU A 110 7.86 18.04 -7.79
CA LEU A 110 7.93 18.56 -6.42
C LEU A 110 8.61 17.52 -5.52
N ASP A 111 9.73 17.89 -4.91
CA ASP A 111 10.37 17.07 -3.90
C ASP A 111 9.44 16.83 -2.71
N VAL A 112 9.23 15.57 -2.32
CA VAL A 112 8.25 15.18 -1.30
C VAL A 112 8.59 15.69 0.11
N GLN A 113 9.86 15.96 0.39
CA GLN A 113 10.30 16.47 1.69
C GLN A 113 10.24 18.00 1.74
N GLN A 114 10.64 18.67 0.66
CA GLN A 114 10.67 20.13 0.60
C GLN A 114 9.29 20.73 0.36
N HIS A 115 8.43 20.04 -0.38
CA HIS A 115 7.12 20.54 -0.82
C HIS A 115 5.95 19.68 -0.30
N GLU A 116 6.08 19.10 0.89
CA GLU A 116 5.14 18.14 1.49
C GLU A 116 3.67 18.55 1.34
N MET A 117 3.32 19.79 1.69
CA MET A 117 1.93 20.28 1.63
C MET A 117 1.41 20.44 0.20
N ALA A 118 2.28 20.76 -0.77
CA ALA A 118 1.90 20.84 -2.17
C ALA A 118 1.66 19.43 -2.73
N VAL A 119 2.56 18.49 -2.44
CA VAL A 119 2.43 17.07 -2.82
C VAL A 119 1.15 16.47 -2.26
N LYS A 120 0.83 16.66 -0.97
CA LYS A 120 -0.41 16.17 -0.33
C LYS A 120 -1.71 16.65 -0.98
N ARG A 121 -1.67 17.74 -1.73
CA ARG A 121 -2.83 18.23 -2.48
C ARG A 121 -3.00 17.55 -3.85
N LEU A 122 -1.96 16.93 -4.36
CA LEU A 122 -1.95 16.26 -5.66
C LEU A 122 -2.24 14.77 -5.55
N ILE A 123 -2.00 14.18 -4.37
CA ILE A 123 -2.07 12.74 -4.16
C ILE A 123 -3.16 12.37 -3.17
N ASN A 124 -3.68 11.14 -3.32
CA ASN A 124 -4.38 10.44 -2.25
C ASN A 124 -3.88 8.99 -2.16
N ARG A 125 -4.10 8.39 -0.99
CA ARG A 125 -3.66 7.02 -0.71
C ARG A 125 -4.77 6.18 -0.11
N VAL A 126 -4.88 4.94 -0.59
CA VAL A 126 -5.62 3.85 0.06
C VAL A 126 -4.62 2.90 0.69
N SER A 127 -4.76 2.59 1.97
CA SER A 127 -3.95 1.60 2.67
C SER A 127 -4.71 0.29 2.80
N VAL A 128 -3.97 -0.82 2.99
CA VAL A 128 -4.52 -2.17 3.23
C VAL A 128 -5.58 -2.17 4.34
N ASP A 129 -5.31 -1.43 5.43
CA ASP A 129 -6.24 -1.24 6.54
C ASP A 129 -6.74 0.21 6.58
N ALA A 130 -7.85 0.45 5.91
CA ALA A 130 -8.45 1.77 5.90
C ALA A 130 -9.16 2.07 7.24
N ALA A 131 -8.75 3.17 7.88
CA ALA A 131 -9.41 3.64 9.09
C ALA A 131 -10.69 4.43 8.78
N PHE A 132 -11.77 4.10 9.48
CA PHE A 132 -13.06 4.76 9.39
C PHE A 132 -13.63 5.10 10.76
N PHE A 133 -14.52 6.06 10.80
CA PHE A 133 -15.44 6.25 11.92
C PHE A 133 -16.50 5.14 11.85
N LYS A 134 -16.27 4.06 12.61
CA LYS A 134 -17.04 2.80 12.51
C LYS A 134 -18.55 2.97 12.73
N LYS A 135 -18.96 3.92 13.57
CA LYS A 135 -20.36 4.25 13.86
C LYS A 135 -21.03 5.09 12.77
N LEU A 136 -20.25 5.75 11.92
CA LEU A 136 -20.76 6.53 10.81
C LEU A 136 -20.94 5.63 9.58
N SER A 137 -21.89 6.03 8.72
CA SER A 137 -22.13 5.39 7.43
C SER A 137 -21.03 5.72 6.41
N PRO A 138 -20.93 4.98 5.27
CA PRO A 138 -20.11 5.35 4.13
C PRO A 138 -20.24 6.80 3.73
N LEU A 139 -21.48 7.24 3.51
CA LEU A 139 -21.76 8.61 3.07
C LEU A 139 -21.29 9.66 4.07
N GLU A 140 -21.50 9.44 5.37
CA GLU A 140 -21.02 10.36 6.41
C GLU A 140 -19.49 10.38 6.50
N ASN A 141 -18.81 9.22 6.38
CA ASN A 141 -17.35 9.14 6.32
C ASN A 141 -16.79 9.90 5.11
N LEU A 142 -17.41 9.76 3.93
CA LEU A 142 -16.98 10.48 2.74
C LEU A 142 -17.22 11.99 2.89
N LEU A 143 -18.40 12.41 3.37
CA LEU A 143 -18.71 13.82 3.58
C LEU A 143 -17.80 14.47 4.63
N TYR A 144 -17.44 13.72 5.67
CA TYR A 144 -16.44 14.19 6.65
C TYR A 144 -15.08 14.43 5.98
N GLY A 145 -14.61 13.44 5.20
CA GLY A 145 -13.38 13.58 4.42
C GLY A 145 -13.41 14.78 3.48
N ALA A 146 -14.50 14.94 2.71
CA ALA A 146 -14.67 16.05 1.78
C ALA A 146 -14.56 17.45 2.45
N ARG A 147 -15.09 17.58 3.67
CA ARG A 147 -14.99 18.83 4.45
C ARG A 147 -13.55 19.20 4.79
N LEU A 148 -12.69 18.20 5.09
CA LEU A 148 -11.27 18.42 5.39
C LEU A 148 -10.52 18.99 4.18
N TYR A 149 -11.00 18.68 2.97
CA TYR A 149 -10.45 19.22 1.71
C TYR A 149 -11.19 20.47 1.22
N GLY A 150 -12.12 21.02 2.01
CA GLY A 150 -12.86 22.25 1.67
C GLY A 150 -13.93 22.09 0.59
N MET A 151 -14.35 20.85 0.28
CA MET A 151 -15.39 20.59 -0.74
C MET A 151 -16.78 20.99 -0.21
N PRO A 152 -17.63 21.71 -0.98
CA PRO A 152 -19.01 22.03 -0.60
C PRO A 152 -19.84 20.75 -0.37
N GLY A 153 -20.65 20.73 0.70
CA GLY A 153 -21.37 19.52 1.11
C GLY A 153 -22.37 18.97 0.08
N SER A 154 -23.03 19.84 -0.69
CA SER A 154 -23.94 19.41 -1.79
C SER A 154 -23.20 18.73 -2.92
N GLU A 155 -22.06 19.27 -3.34
CA GLU A 155 -21.19 18.69 -4.36
C GLU A 155 -20.60 17.37 -3.88
N ALA A 156 -20.05 17.35 -2.66
CA ALA A 156 -19.47 16.15 -2.06
C ALA A 156 -20.48 15.00 -1.98
N ARG A 157 -21.75 15.30 -1.64
CA ARG A 157 -22.79 14.28 -1.53
C ARG A 157 -23.11 13.64 -2.88
N GLY A 158 -23.26 14.44 -3.93
CA GLY A 158 -23.53 13.94 -5.28
C GLY A 158 -22.40 13.04 -5.78
N LYS A 159 -21.15 13.53 -5.70
CA LYS A 159 -19.96 12.76 -6.08
C LYS A 159 -19.81 11.47 -5.26
N ALA A 160 -20.02 11.53 -3.94
CA ALA A 160 -19.92 10.37 -3.09
C ALA A 160 -20.90 9.25 -3.48
N ILE A 161 -22.17 9.61 -3.72
CA ILE A 161 -23.19 8.66 -4.16
C ILE A 161 -22.83 8.03 -5.51
N ASP A 162 -22.40 8.84 -6.47
CA ASP A 162 -22.01 8.38 -7.80
C ASP A 162 -20.83 7.37 -7.72
N ILE A 163 -19.78 7.72 -6.99
CA ILE A 163 -18.61 6.83 -6.81
C ILE A 163 -19.00 5.52 -6.11
N LEU A 164 -19.81 5.58 -5.04
CA LEU A 164 -20.25 4.38 -4.32
C LEU A 164 -21.07 3.43 -5.23
N LYS A 165 -21.92 3.99 -6.11
CA LYS A 165 -22.67 3.20 -7.10
C LYS A 165 -21.75 2.54 -8.13
N ARG A 166 -20.77 3.27 -8.67
CA ARG A 166 -19.78 2.75 -9.64
C ARG A 166 -18.95 1.61 -9.04
N LEU A 167 -18.64 1.69 -7.75
CA LEU A 167 -17.99 0.61 -7.01
C LEU A 167 -18.92 -0.57 -6.65
N GLY A 168 -20.15 -0.57 -7.18
CA GLY A 168 -21.09 -1.67 -6.97
C GLY A 168 -21.69 -1.79 -5.57
N LEU A 169 -21.68 -0.70 -4.76
CA LEU A 169 -22.36 -0.71 -3.48
C LEU A 169 -23.86 -0.43 -3.67
N GLU A 170 -24.68 -1.19 -2.99
CA GLU A 170 -26.13 -0.98 -2.97
C GLU A 170 -26.50 0.28 -2.19
N GLU A 171 -27.50 1.05 -2.65
CA GLU A 171 -27.92 2.31 -2.04
C GLU A 171 -28.30 2.18 -0.56
N ARG A 172 -28.88 1.04 -0.17
CA ARG A 172 -29.21 0.76 1.25
C ARG A 172 -27.99 0.77 2.16
N SER A 173 -26.81 0.39 1.64
CA SER A 173 -25.57 0.36 2.42
C SER A 173 -24.95 1.74 2.64
N PHE A 174 -25.38 2.78 1.88
CA PHE A 174 -24.81 4.12 2.01
C PHE A 174 -25.06 4.78 3.37
N THR A 175 -26.10 4.34 4.06
CA THR A 175 -26.54 4.89 5.36
C THR A 175 -26.37 3.90 6.52
N GLN A 176 -25.90 2.67 6.26
CA GLN A 176 -25.58 1.69 7.31
C GLN A 176 -24.24 2.02 7.96
N PRO A 177 -24.06 1.73 9.27
CA PRO A 177 -22.78 1.93 9.94
C PRO A 177 -21.64 1.12 9.27
N MET A 178 -20.44 1.69 9.19
CA MET A 178 -19.28 1.00 8.61
C MET A 178 -18.94 -0.31 9.32
N GLU A 179 -19.23 -0.43 10.62
CA GLU A 179 -18.96 -1.66 11.38
C GLU A 179 -19.85 -2.87 10.97
N GLU A 180 -20.95 -2.61 10.29
CA GLU A 180 -21.86 -3.65 9.77
C GLU A 180 -21.51 -4.10 8.34
N MET A 181 -20.53 -3.41 7.72
CA MET A 181 -20.12 -3.69 6.35
C MET A 181 -19.07 -4.79 6.28
N SER A 182 -19.11 -5.61 5.23
CA SER A 182 -18.03 -6.56 4.93
C SER A 182 -16.71 -5.84 4.65
N ARG A 183 -15.58 -6.55 4.80
CA ARG A 183 -14.25 -6.00 4.49
C ARG A 183 -14.18 -5.47 3.05
N GLY A 184 -14.76 -6.21 2.10
CA GLY A 184 -14.81 -5.78 0.69
C GLY A 184 -15.58 -4.47 0.51
N MET A 185 -16.74 -4.32 1.15
CA MET A 185 -17.49 -3.07 1.11
C MET A 185 -16.72 -1.91 1.76
N GLN A 186 -16.06 -2.15 2.90
CA GLN A 186 -15.21 -1.14 3.54
C GLN A 186 -14.05 -0.70 2.63
N GLN A 187 -13.43 -1.64 1.91
CA GLN A 187 -12.35 -1.33 0.97
C GLN A 187 -12.84 -0.45 -0.19
N LYS A 188 -14.02 -0.76 -0.76
CA LYS A 188 -14.64 0.10 -1.78
C LYS A 188 -14.90 1.51 -1.26
N VAL A 189 -15.37 1.66 -0.03
CA VAL A 189 -15.55 2.98 0.62
C VAL A 189 -14.22 3.70 0.80
N ALA A 190 -13.11 2.97 1.10
CA ALA A 190 -11.78 3.55 1.19
C ALA A 190 -11.31 4.12 -0.15
N ILE A 191 -11.52 3.39 -1.24
CA ILE A 191 -11.22 3.83 -2.60
C ILE A 191 -12.09 5.04 -2.96
N ALA A 192 -13.40 4.98 -2.69
CA ALA A 192 -14.32 6.10 -2.89
C ALA A 192 -13.85 7.36 -2.17
N ARG A 193 -13.41 7.25 -0.92
CA ARG A 193 -12.88 8.36 -0.13
C ARG A 193 -11.62 8.96 -0.75
N ALA A 194 -10.71 8.12 -1.22
CA ALA A 194 -9.46 8.57 -1.82
C ALA A 194 -9.70 9.27 -3.15
N PHE A 195 -10.69 8.83 -3.93
CA PHE A 195 -10.99 9.45 -5.23
C PHE A 195 -11.95 10.65 -5.15
N LEU A 196 -12.64 10.85 -4.05
CA LEU A 196 -13.67 11.90 -3.90
C LEU A 196 -13.16 13.30 -4.26
N THR A 197 -11.91 13.60 -3.98
CA THR A 197 -11.26 14.87 -4.29
C THR A 197 -10.56 14.90 -5.65
N GLN A 198 -10.68 13.85 -6.44
CA GLN A 198 -10.10 13.70 -7.77
C GLN A 198 -8.59 14.02 -7.78
N PRO A 199 -7.77 13.25 -7.05
CA PRO A 199 -6.32 13.44 -7.03
C PRO A 199 -5.73 13.14 -8.42
N ILE A 200 -4.64 13.83 -8.76
CA ILE A 200 -3.92 13.58 -10.02
C ILE A 200 -3.11 12.29 -9.93
N LEU A 201 -2.64 11.93 -8.73
CA LEU A 201 -1.95 10.66 -8.45
C LEU A 201 -2.66 9.92 -7.32
N LEU A 202 -3.05 8.67 -7.59
CA LEU A 202 -3.68 7.78 -6.62
C LEU A 202 -2.72 6.64 -6.26
N LEU A 203 -2.43 6.48 -4.97
CA LEU A 203 -1.58 5.43 -4.43
C LEU A 203 -2.44 4.35 -3.78
N LEU A 204 -2.50 3.17 -4.37
CA LEU A 204 -3.32 2.04 -3.92
C LEU A 204 -2.42 0.94 -3.34
N ASP A 205 -2.45 0.77 -2.01
CA ASP A 205 -1.64 -0.23 -1.32
C ASP A 205 -2.47 -1.50 -1.09
N GLU A 206 -2.28 -2.51 -1.95
CA GLU A 206 -2.99 -3.80 -2.00
C GLU A 206 -4.53 -3.65 -1.95
N PRO A 207 -5.15 -2.92 -2.90
CA PRO A 207 -6.55 -2.52 -2.80
C PRO A 207 -7.55 -3.68 -2.92
N THR A 208 -7.15 -4.82 -3.46
CA THR A 208 -8.03 -5.99 -3.70
C THR A 208 -7.74 -7.18 -2.78
N THR A 209 -6.76 -7.05 -1.88
CA THR A 209 -6.37 -8.13 -0.96
C THR A 209 -7.51 -8.51 -0.03
N GLY A 210 -7.86 -9.81 0.01
CA GLY A 210 -8.93 -10.36 0.83
C GLY A 210 -10.33 -9.99 0.35
N LEU A 211 -10.49 -9.58 -0.91
CA LEU A 211 -11.79 -9.39 -1.54
C LEU A 211 -12.25 -10.67 -2.25
N ASP A 212 -13.56 -10.88 -2.25
CA ASP A 212 -14.17 -11.90 -3.10
C ASP A 212 -13.97 -11.58 -4.60
N PRO A 213 -14.06 -12.59 -5.50
CA PRO A 213 -13.76 -12.40 -6.93
C PRO A 213 -14.63 -11.35 -7.63
N ARG A 214 -15.86 -11.14 -7.17
CA ARG A 214 -16.76 -10.12 -7.73
C ARG A 214 -16.31 -8.72 -7.30
N SER A 215 -16.12 -8.52 -5.99
CA SER A 215 -15.64 -7.25 -5.45
C SER A 215 -14.29 -6.85 -6.01
N LYS A 216 -13.39 -7.83 -6.23
CA LYS A 216 -12.09 -7.61 -6.88
C LYS A 216 -12.27 -7.03 -8.29
N ARG A 217 -13.11 -7.65 -9.13
CA ARG A 217 -13.38 -7.16 -10.49
C ARG A 217 -13.97 -5.75 -10.49
N GLU A 218 -14.98 -5.49 -9.64
CA GLU A 218 -15.61 -4.17 -9.53
C GLU A 218 -14.59 -3.07 -9.14
N VAL A 219 -13.61 -3.40 -8.29
CA VAL A 219 -12.51 -2.46 -7.96
C VAL A 219 -11.57 -2.29 -9.15
N GLN A 220 -11.20 -3.36 -9.85
CA GLN A 220 -10.32 -3.30 -11.01
C GLN A 220 -10.94 -2.48 -12.16
N GLU A 221 -12.23 -2.70 -12.46
CA GLU A 221 -12.98 -1.93 -13.46
C GLU A 221 -13.02 -0.44 -13.10
N PHE A 222 -13.23 -0.14 -11.82
CA PHE A 222 -13.21 1.25 -11.35
C PHE A 222 -11.82 1.89 -11.48
N VAL A 223 -10.74 1.15 -11.18
CA VAL A 223 -9.36 1.64 -11.34
C VAL A 223 -9.05 1.94 -12.82
N LEU A 224 -9.46 1.06 -13.74
CA LEU A 224 -9.34 1.30 -15.18
C LEU A 224 -10.13 2.55 -15.61
N GLU A 225 -11.36 2.70 -15.14
CA GLU A 225 -12.19 3.87 -15.42
C GLU A 225 -11.51 5.17 -14.93
N LEU A 226 -10.87 5.15 -13.75
CA LEU A 226 -10.15 6.33 -13.23
C LEU A 226 -9.03 6.79 -14.17
N ARG A 227 -8.30 5.85 -14.78
CA ARG A 227 -7.30 6.16 -15.79
C ARG A 227 -7.94 6.67 -17.08
N ASP A 228 -8.88 5.90 -17.63
CA ASP A 228 -9.40 6.11 -19.00
C ASP A 228 -10.31 7.34 -19.12
N VAL A 229 -11.08 7.65 -18.07
CA VAL A 229 -12.08 8.73 -18.09
C VAL A 229 -11.60 9.96 -17.34
N HIS A 230 -10.79 9.80 -16.30
CA HIS A 230 -10.38 10.91 -15.43
C HIS A 230 -8.89 11.26 -15.55
N ASP A 231 -8.16 10.62 -16.47
CA ASP A 231 -6.72 10.84 -16.70
C ASP A 231 -5.89 10.76 -15.40
N ALA A 232 -6.34 9.89 -14.47
CA ALA A 232 -5.67 9.70 -13.20
C ALA A 232 -4.42 8.84 -13.38
N THR A 233 -3.30 9.28 -12.82
CA THR A 233 -2.12 8.42 -12.66
C THR A 233 -2.32 7.55 -11.44
N ILE A 234 -2.04 6.26 -11.54
CA ILE A 234 -2.28 5.30 -10.46
C ILE A 234 -1.03 4.47 -10.21
N LEU A 235 -0.54 4.46 -8.98
CA LEU A 235 0.44 3.49 -8.53
C LEU A 235 -0.26 2.48 -7.64
N ILE A 236 -0.21 1.21 -8.04
CA ILE A 236 -0.83 0.11 -7.31
C ILE A 236 0.24 -0.86 -6.80
N THR A 237 0.17 -1.26 -5.54
CA THR A 237 0.96 -2.39 -5.05
C THR A 237 0.09 -3.63 -4.95
N THR A 238 0.63 -4.76 -5.34
CA THR A 238 -0.05 -6.05 -5.26
C THR A 238 0.92 -7.21 -5.13
N HIS A 239 0.45 -8.32 -4.62
CA HIS A 239 1.13 -9.61 -4.70
C HIS A 239 0.38 -10.58 -5.65
N ASP A 240 -0.71 -10.12 -6.26
CA ASP A 240 -1.54 -10.89 -7.19
C ASP A 240 -1.08 -10.64 -8.64
N MET A 241 -0.49 -11.67 -9.23
CA MET A 241 0.04 -11.63 -10.61
C MET A 241 -1.05 -11.38 -11.64
N GLY A 242 -2.23 -11.99 -11.44
CA GLY A 242 -3.36 -11.83 -12.34
C GLY A 242 -3.93 -10.42 -12.33
N GLU A 243 -3.92 -9.75 -11.15
CA GLU A 243 -4.28 -8.34 -11.05
C GLU A 243 -3.29 -7.47 -11.82
N ALA A 244 -2.00 -7.63 -11.53
CA ALA A 244 -0.95 -6.85 -12.19
C ALA A 244 -1.00 -7.02 -13.73
N ASP A 245 -1.17 -8.25 -14.21
CA ASP A 245 -1.28 -8.58 -15.64
C ASP A 245 -2.50 -7.95 -16.33
N THR A 246 -3.59 -7.78 -15.56
CA THR A 246 -4.88 -7.33 -16.11
C THR A 246 -4.99 -5.81 -16.18
N ILE A 247 -4.48 -5.07 -15.19
CA ILE A 247 -4.77 -3.65 -15.06
C ILE A 247 -3.55 -2.74 -15.19
N CYS A 248 -2.32 -3.25 -15.05
CA CYS A 248 -1.12 -2.41 -15.09
C CYS A 248 -0.61 -2.21 -16.52
N ASP A 249 -0.23 -0.99 -16.86
CA ASP A 249 0.45 -0.65 -18.10
C ASP A 249 1.94 -1.02 -18.03
N ARG A 250 2.58 -0.80 -16.88
CA ARG A 250 3.95 -1.19 -16.56
C ARG A 250 4.01 -1.76 -15.14
N ILE A 251 4.97 -2.65 -14.92
CA ILE A 251 5.15 -3.35 -13.64
C ILE A 251 6.63 -3.33 -13.25
N ALA A 252 6.92 -2.90 -12.01
CA ALA A 252 8.18 -3.18 -11.35
C ALA A 252 8.02 -4.37 -10.41
N ILE A 253 8.88 -5.36 -10.54
CA ILE A 253 8.97 -6.50 -9.62
C ILE A 253 9.90 -6.11 -8.47
N LEU A 254 9.35 -6.05 -7.25
CA LEU A 254 10.06 -5.67 -6.03
C LEU A 254 10.30 -6.91 -5.16
N ASP A 255 11.56 -7.26 -4.93
CA ASP A 255 11.97 -8.33 -4.01
C ASP A 255 13.07 -7.85 -3.06
N ASP A 256 12.92 -8.15 -1.77
CA ASP A 256 13.84 -7.75 -0.69
C ASP A 256 14.27 -6.26 -0.76
N GLY A 257 13.33 -5.39 -1.07
CA GLY A 257 13.53 -3.93 -1.14
C GLY A 257 14.10 -3.40 -2.46
N ARG A 258 14.39 -4.25 -3.44
CA ARG A 258 15.00 -3.90 -4.73
C ARG A 258 14.08 -4.17 -5.90
N ILE A 259 14.15 -3.33 -6.93
CA ILE A 259 13.52 -3.64 -8.22
C ILE A 259 14.43 -4.63 -8.97
N VAL A 260 13.88 -5.82 -9.25
CA VAL A 260 14.61 -6.88 -9.96
C VAL A 260 14.31 -6.89 -11.47
N ALA A 261 13.17 -6.38 -11.88
CA ALA A 261 12.79 -6.16 -13.27
C ALA A 261 11.70 -5.12 -13.39
N GLU A 262 11.64 -4.44 -14.53
CA GLU A 262 10.62 -3.43 -14.85
C GLU A 262 10.34 -3.44 -16.34
N ASP A 263 9.08 -3.62 -16.73
CA ASP A 263 8.60 -3.53 -18.13
C ASP A 263 7.06 -3.56 -18.15
N THR A 264 6.47 -3.54 -19.34
CA THR A 264 5.07 -3.91 -19.55
C THR A 264 4.84 -5.38 -19.16
N PRO A 265 3.61 -5.80 -18.79
CA PRO A 265 3.32 -7.21 -18.51
C PRO A 265 3.79 -8.16 -19.64
N ALA A 266 3.56 -7.76 -20.90
CA ALA A 266 4.01 -8.52 -22.07
C ALA A 266 5.53 -8.54 -22.17
N GLY A 267 6.22 -7.42 -21.94
CA GLY A 267 7.68 -7.33 -21.95
C GLY A 267 8.32 -8.26 -20.92
N LEU A 268 7.83 -8.21 -19.66
CA LEU A 268 8.30 -9.10 -18.60
C LEU A 268 8.19 -10.59 -18.97
N LYS A 269 7.06 -11.01 -19.56
CA LYS A 269 6.85 -12.38 -20.02
C LYS A 269 7.84 -12.81 -21.09
N THR A 270 8.35 -11.87 -21.92
CA THR A 270 9.35 -12.21 -22.94
C THR A 270 10.75 -12.49 -22.38
N LEU A 271 11.05 -12.05 -21.14
CA LEU A 271 12.34 -12.30 -20.49
C LEU A 271 12.63 -13.81 -20.29
N ILE A 272 11.58 -14.61 -20.13
CA ILE A 272 11.68 -16.06 -19.85
C ILE A 272 10.99 -16.89 -20.93
N ARG A 273 11.38 -16.75 -22.21
CA ARG A 273 10.83 -17.60 -23.26
C ARG A 273 11.16 -19.07 -23.01
N ARG A 274 10.16 -19.87 -22.66
CA ARG A 274 10.24 -21.34 -22.64
C ARG A 274 9.60 -21.89 -23.94
N ASN A 275 10.29 -22.82 -24.60
CA ASN A 275 9.78 -23.48 -25.78
C ASN A 275 8.46 -24.19 -25.47
N GLY A 276 7.34 -23.67 -26.01
CA GLY A 276 6.05 -24.36 -26.04
C GLY A 276 4.95 -23.88 -25.06
N HIS A 277 5.23 -22.96 -24.15
CA HIS A 277 4.20 -22.31 -23.29
C HIS A 277 4.41 -20.81 -23.25
N GLU A 278 3.31 -20.04 -23.32
CA GLU A 278 3.36 -18.61 -22.99
C GLU A 278 3.61 -18.45 -21.50
N PRO A 279 4.71 -17.77 -21.10
CA PRO A 279 5.02 -17.58 -19.69
C PRO A 279 3.98 -16.70 -19.00
N THR A 280 3.72 -16.98 -17.73
CA THR A 280 2.93 -16.13 -16.84
C THR A 280 3.83 -15.17 -16.07
N LEU A 281 3.28 -14.12 -15.44
CA LEU A 281 4.04 -13.28 -14.53
C LEU A 281 4.55 -14.05 -13.30
N GLU A 282 3.86 -15.14 -12.90
CA GLU A 282 4.34 -16.03 -11.83
C GLU A 282 5.62 -16.75 -12.23
N ASP A 283 5.70 -17.24 -13.49
CA ASP A 283 6.91 -17.84 -14.02
C ASP A 283 8.07 -16.85 -14.06
N VAL A 284 7.80 -15.59 -14.48
CA VAL A 284 8.80 -14.50 -14.46
C VAL A 284 9.31 -14.27 -13.05
N PHE A 285 8.40 -14.11 -12.09
CA PHE A 285 8.77 -13.86 -10.70
C PHE A 285 9.61 -15.00 -10.12
N MET A 286 9.20 -16.25 -10.34
CA MET A 286 9.94 -17.44 -9.89
C MET A 286 11.34 -17.52 -10.49
N GLU A 287 11.48 -17.23 -11.78
CA GLU A 287 12.78 -17.29 -12.45
C GLU A 287 13.75 -16.21 -11.94
N LEU A 288 13.24 -14.98 -11.72
CA LEU A 288 14.04 -13.84 -11.28
C LEU A 288 14.42 -13.88 -9.80
N THR A 289 13.54 -14.42 -8.93
CA THR A 289 13.73 -14.36 -7.48
C THR A 289 14.06 -15.73 -6.85
N GLY A 290 13.81 -16.83 -7.55
CA GLY A 290 13.90 -18.19 -7.01
C GLY A 290 12.82 -18.51 -5.95
N LYS A 291 11.81 -17.65 -5.78
CA LYS A 291 10.77 -17.74 -4.74
C LYS A 291 9.40 -17.96 -5.37
N ARG A 292 8.52 -18.74 -4.71
CA ARG A 292 7.08 -18.76 -5.03
C ARG A 292 6.36 -17.74 -4.17
N LEU A 293 5.38 -17.00 -4.74
CA LEU A 293 4.43 -16.20 -3.98
C LEU A 293 3.44 -17.18 -3.31
N VAL A 294 3.65 -17.48 -2.04
CA VAL A 294 2.72 -18.29 -1.25
C VAL A 294 1.61 -17.38 -0.72
N ASN A 295 0.39 -17.55 -1.21
CA ASN A 295 -0.79 -16.96 -0.59
C ASN A 295 -0.97 -17.58 0.79
N LYS A 296 -0.98 -16.78 1.85
CA LYS A 296 -1.18 -17.24 3.23
C LYS A 296 -2.56 -17.90 3.49
N GLU A 297 -3.47 -17.86 2.52
CA GLU A 297 -4.81 -18.46 2.64
C GLU A 297 -4.80 -19.98 2.40
N GLU A 298 -3.70 -20.58 1.92
CA GLU A 298 -3.61 -22.04 1.64
C GLU A 298 -2.94 -22.86 2.74
N VAL A 299 -2.56 -22.25 3.86
CA VAL A 299 -1.95 -22.98 4.98
C VAL A 299 -2.93 -23.09 6.13
N GLU A 300 -4.01 -23.84 5.96
CA GLU A 300 -4.64 -24.50 7.10
C GLU A 300 -3.79 -25.71 7.50
N PRO A 301 -3.32 -25.82 8.75
CA PRO A 301 -2.68 -27.04 9.20
C PRO A 301 -3.73 -28.14 9.25
N VAL A 302 -3.58 -29.16 8.42
CA VAL A 302 -4.26 -30.43 8.62
C VAL A 302 -3.80 -30.95 9.98
N LEU A 303 -4.65 -30.80 11.00
CA LEU A 303 -4.48 -31.47 12.28
C LEU A 303 -4.83 -32.94 12.07
N GLU A 304 -3.80 -33.81 12.10
CA GLU A 304 -3.95 -35.23 12.43
C GLU A 304 -4.12 -35.39 13.94
#